data_c3731e08676d8344055358df27325670
#
_entry.id   c3731e08676d8344055358df27325670
#
_cell.length_a   1.000
_cell.length_b   1.000
_cell.length_c   1.000
_cell.angle_alpha   90.00
_cell.angle_beta   90.00
_cell.angle_gamma   90.00
#
_symmetry.space_group_name_H-M   'P 1'
#
loop_
_entity.id
_entity.type
_entity.pdbx_description
1 polymer ?
#
loop_
_entity_poly.entity_id
_entity_poly.type
_entity_poly.pdbx_seq_one_letter_code
_entity_poly.pdbx_strand_id
1 'polypeptide(L)'
;YCDPQNIGRIQHFASRKAMNIDGLGNERIALFYRQGVIKNIADLYTISPESLQELEGMGDKSIEKLIDSIESSKNRLFHKVLFGLGIRHVGETVAIKLANTFKSIDELINSDIESLLSVNEIGEKIAESILNYFQDSTNISIVKKLKNAGLIFSIQEKKERSPNSLSDKKIVVTGTFKSSREEIKDKILH
;
A
#
# COMPACT_ATOMS: atom_id res chain seq x y z
N TYR A 1 13.87 -5.95 -15.88
CA TYR A 1 13.18 -4.72 -16.28
C TYR A 1 14.22 -3.65 -16.62
N CYS A 2 13.92 -2.76 -17.59
CA CYS A 2 14.77 -1.62 -17.88
C CYS A 2 14.58 -0.51 -16.82
N ASP A 3 15.58 0.38 -16.67
CA ASP A 3 15.57 1.44 -15.65
C ASP A 3 14.30 2.30 -15.65
N PRO A 4 13.76 2.76 -16.80
CA PRO A 4 12.52 3.52 -16.84
C PRO A 4 11.31 2.77 -16.27
N GLN A 5 11.24 1.45 -16.47
CA GLN A 5 10.15 0.63 -15.95
C GLN A 5 10.25 0.47 -14.44
N ASN A 6 11.46 0.28 -13.89
CA ASN A 6 11.67 0.19 -12.45
C ASN A 6 11.33 1.51 -11.76
N ILE A 7 11.79 2.64 -12.31
CA ILE A 7 11.45 3.98 -11.82
C ILE A 7 9.93 4.17 -11.84
N GLY A 8 9.26 3.84 -12.94
CA GLY A 8 7.80 3.96 -13.06
C GLY A 8 7.03 3.10 -12.04
N ARG A 9 7.52 1.89 -11.73
CA ARG A 9 6.95 1.03 -10.69
C ARG A 9 7.10 1.65 -9.29
N ILE A 10 8.26 2.22 -8.99
CA ILE A 10 8.49 2.89 -7.70
C ILE A 10 7.62 4.14 -7.58
N GLN A 11 7.48 4.93 -8.65
CA GLN A 11 6.60 6.10 -8.70
C GLN A 11 5.13 5.72 -8.48
N HIS A 12 4.65 4.65 -9.15
CA HIS A 12 3.30 4.13 -8.97
C HIS A 12 3.07 3.70 -7.52
N PHE A 13 4.00 2.93 -6.94
CA PHE A 13 3.93 2.44 -5.57
C PHE A 13 3.89 3.59 -4.55
N ALA A 14 4.74 4.61 -4.70
CA ALA A 14 4.79 5.75 -3.81
C ALA A 14 3.61 6.71 -3.96
N SER A 15 2.82 6.60 -5.04
CA SER A 15 1.76 7.52 -5.40
C SER A 15 0.67 7.64 -4.32
N ARG A 16 -0.07 8.76 -4.36
CA ARG A 16 -1.20 9.07 -3.45
C ARG A 16 -2.27 7.99 -3.42
N LYS A 17 -2.54 7.35 -4.56
CA LYS A 17 -3.55 6.28 -4.69
C LYS A 17 -3.09 4.96 -4.09
N ALA A 18 -1.79 4.72 -4.02
CA ALA A 18 -1.17 3.52 -3.46
C ALA A 18 -0.68 3.78 -2.01
N MET A 19 0.62 3.85 -1.80
CA MET A 19 1.22 3.96 -0.46
C MET A 19 1.22 5.38 0.10
N ASN A 20 1.00 6.40 -0.73
CA ASN A 20 0.94 7.82 -0.34
C ASN A 20 2.19 8.27 0.45
N ILE A 21 3.36 8.07 -0.13
CA ILE A 21 4.63 8.47 0.50
C ILE A 21 4.91 9.92 0.12
N ASP A 22 4.67 10.82 1.07
CA ASP A 22 4.94 12.24 0.88
C ASP A 22 6.46 12.52 0.87
N GLY A 23 6.85 13.51 0.08
CA GLY A 23 8.26 13.85 -0.07
C GLY A 23 9.02 12.99 -1.08
N LEU A 24 8.41 11.95 -1.66
CA LEU A 24 9.01 11.07 -2.67
C LEU A 24 8.39 11.34 -4.07
N GLY A 25 8.67 12.53 -4.61
CA GLY A 25 8.23 12.90 -5.97
C GLY A 25 9.05 12.20 -7.07
N ASN A 26 8.57 12.31 -8.32
CA ASN A 26 9.17 11.61 -9.47
C ASN A 26 10.66 11.88 -9.66
N GLU A 27 11.09 13.14 -9.51
CA GLU A 27 12.50 13.53 -9.66
C GLU A 27 13.37 12.90 -8.56
N ARG A 28 12.87 12.89 -7.32
CA ARG A 28 13.57 12.31 -6.18
C ARG A 28 13.69 10.79 -6.30
N ILE A 29 12.65 10.11 -6.75
CA ILE A 29 12.71 8.67 -7.07
C ILE A 29 13.76 8.39 -8.14
N ALA A 30 13.78 9.17 -9.21
CA ALA A 30 14.75 9.01 -10.28
C ALA A 30 16.19 9.27 -9.79
N LEU A 31 16.37 10.25 -8.90
CA LEU A 31 17.66 10.53 -8.24
C LEU A 31 18.11 9.34 -7.39
N PHE A 32 17.26 8.87 -6.48
CA PHE A 32 17.57 7.75 -5.60
C PHE A 32 17.88 6.46 -6.36
N TYR A 33 17.15 6.23 -7.46
CA TYR A 33 17.41 5.08 -8.34
C TYR A 33 18.79 5.19 -9.02
N ARG A 34 19.13 6.36 -9.59
CA ARG A 34 20.43 6.59 -10.27
C ARG A 34 21.61 6.52 -9.31
N GLN A 35 21.44 6.98 -8.08
CA GLN A 35 22.45 6.91 -7.02
C GLN A 35 22.54 5.53 -6.34
N GLY A 36 21.68 4.59 -6.76
CA GLY A 36 21.70 3.23 -6.22
C GLY A 36 21.12 3.08 -4.81
N VAL A 37 20.50 4.13 -4.26
CA VAL A 37 19.84 4.10 -2.95
C VAL A 37 18.63 3.15 -2.96
N ILE A 38 17.89 3.13 -4.07
CA ILE A 38 16.76 2.21 -4.28
C ILE A 38 16.87 1.57 -5.66
N LYS A 39 16.48 0.28 -5.77
CA LYS A 39 16.40 -0.47 -7.04
C LYS A 39 14.99 -1.00 -7.31
N ASN A 40 14.19 -1.14 -6.28
CA ASN A 40 12.81 -1.64 -6.35
C ASN A 40 11.97 -1.05 -5.21
N ILE A 41 10.68 -1.36 -5.19
CA ILE A 41 9.73 -0.82 -4.22
C ILE A 41 10.00 -1.26 -2.77
N ALA A 42 10.63 -2.42 -2.55
CA ALA A 42 10.91 -2.89 -1.20
C ALA A 42 12.09 -2.14 -0.57
N ASP A 43 13.02 -1.63 -1.38
CA ASP A 43 14.17 -0.89 -0.89
C ASP A 43 13.76 0.44 -0.23
N LEU A 44 12.56 0.96 -0.52
CA LEU A 44 12.02 2.15 0.15
C LEU A 44 11.94 1.99 1.68
N TYR A 45 11.70 0.77 2.16
CA TYR A 45 11.55 0.45 3.58
C TYR A 45 12.88 0.07 4.28
N THR A 46 13.97 0.10 3.53
CA THR A 46 15.32 -0.14 4.06
C THR A 46 16.25 1.07 3.91
N ILE A 47 15.69 2.21 3.47
CA ILE A 47 16.45 3.47 3.37
C ILE A 47 16.86 3.91 4.78
N SER A 48 18.16 4.18 4.96
CA SER A 48 18.67 4.78 6.19
C SER A 48 18.79 6.31 6.03
N PRO A 49 18.59 7.09 7.12
CA PRO A 49 18.79 8.53 7.10
C PRO A 49 20.18 8.93 6.59
N GLU A 50 21.22 8.17 6.97
CA GLU A 50 22.61 8.43 6.61
C GLU A 50 22.81 8.38 5.10
N SER A 51 22.21 7.39 4.43
CA SER A 51 22.28 7.25 2.97
C SER A 51 21.64 8.42 2.21
N LEU A 52 20.72 9.13 2.85
CA LEU A 52 20.04 10.30 2.29
C LEU A 52 20.80 11.60 2.55
N GLN A 53 21.58 11.69 3.63
CA GLN A 53 22.38 12.87 3.96
C GLN A 53 23.51 13.13 2.93
N GLU A 54 23.97 12.07 2.27
CA GLU A 54 24.98 12.18 1.21
C GLU A 54 24.42 12.75 -0.12
N LEU A 55 23.08 12.86 -0.22
CA LEU A 55 22.43 13.34 -1.44
C LEU A 55 22.25 14.85 -1.45
N GLU A 56 22.64 15.48 -2.54
CA GLU A 56 22.44 16.91 -2.75
C GLU A 56 20.95 17.30 -2.67
N GLY A 57 20.64 18.36 -1.92
CA GLY A 57 19.27 18.86 -1.74
C GLY A 57 18.44 18.12 -0.67
N MET A 58 19.06 17.24 0.13
CA MET A 58 18.43 16.55 1.24
C MET A 58 18.85 17.11 2.59
N GLY A 59 18.10 18.07 3.12
CA GLY A 59 18.31 18.58 4.48
C GLY A 59 17.61 17.72 5.54
N ASP A 60 18.11 17.78 6.80
CA ASP A 60 17.65 16.93 7.91
C ASP A 60 16.13 16.88 8.07
N LYS A 61 15.45 18.04 8.04
CA LYS A 61 13.98 18.09 8.12
C LYS A 61 13.26 17.39 6.97
N SER A 62 13.88 17.38 5.78
CA SER A 62 13.32 16.72 4.60
C SER A 62 13.48 15.20 4.69
N ILE A 63 14.62 14.78 5.25
CA ILE A 63 14.92 13.37 5.51
C ILE A 63 13.95 12.83 6.57
N GLU A 64 13.83 13.50 7.71
CA GLU A 64 12.92 13.13 8.80
C GLU A 64 11.48 12.96 8.29
N LYS A 65 10.94 13.96 7.59
CA LYS A 65 9.59 13.90 7.01
C LYS A 65 9.42 12.73 6.02
N LEU A 66 10.43 12.44 5.21
CA LEU A 66 10.38 11.33 4.26
C LEU A 66 10.36 9.98 5.00
N ILE A 67 11.23 9.79 6.00
CA ILE A 67 11.28 8.57 6.80
C ILE A 67 9.95 8.36 7.54
N ASP A 68 9.40 9.41 8.17
CA ASP A 68 8.10 9.36 8.85
C ASP A 68 6.97 8.98 7.89
N SER A 69 7.02 9.51 6.66
CA SER A 69 6.03 9.18 5.64
C SER A 69 6.15 7.74 5.16
N ILE A 70 7.37 7.22 5.00
CA ILE A 70 7.62 5.81 4.68
C ILE A 70 7.07 4.91 5.79
N GLU A 71 7.38 5.21 7.06
CA GLU A 71 6.87 4.45 8.21
C GLU A 71 5.34 4.49 8.28
N SER A 72 4.73 5.67 8.13
CA SER A 72 3.28 5.84 8.13
C SER A 72 2.60 5.05 7.01
N SER A 73 3.28 4.90 5.86
CA SER A 73 2.75 4.15 4.71
C SER A 73 2.56 2.66 5.00
N LYS A 74 3.27 2.07 5.97
CA LYS A 74 3.10 0.68 6.38
C LYS A 74 1.67 0.36 6.86
N ASN A 75 0.94 1.37 7.36
CA ASN A 75 -0.43 1.25 7.83
C ASN A 75 -1.49 1.35 6.71
N ARG A 76 -1.06 1.42 5.44
CA ARG A 76 -2.00 1.45 4.31
C ARG A 76 -2.73 0.12 4.19
N LEU A 77 -4.03 0.19 3.89
CA LEU A 77 -4.89 -0.97 3.77
C LEU A 77 -4.40 -1.94 2.68
N PHE A 78 -4.66 -3.23 2.84
CA PHE A 78 -4.20 -4.29 1.95
C PHE A 78 -4.48 -4.01 0.46
N HIS A 79 -5.69 -3.54 0.11
CA HIS A 79 -6.00 -3.21 -1.28
C HIS A 79 -5.13 -2.09 -1.86
N LYS A 80 -4.63 -1.16 -1.03
CA LYS A 80 -3.71 -0.10 -1.45
C LYS A 80 -2.31 -0.66 -1.72
N VAL A 81 -1.86 -1.57 -0.87
CA VAL A 81 -0.61 -2.30 -1.09
C VAL A 81 -0.71 -3.12 -2.37
N LEU A 82 -1.79 -3.88 -2.55
CA LEU A 82 -2.04 -4.69 -3.74
C LEU A 82 -2.07 -3.85 -5.02
N PHE A 83 -2.77 -2.71 -5.02
CA PHE A 83 -2.73 -1.75 -6.13
C PHE A 83 -1.31 -1.24 -6.37
N GLY A 84 -0.57 -0.93 -5.31
CA GLY A 84 0.81 -0.44 -5.36
C GLY A 84 1.80 -1.42 -5.99
N LEU A 85 1.58 -2.74 -5.90
CA LEU A 85 2.42 -3.75 -6.55
C LEU A 85 2.49 -3.57 -8.07
N GLY A 86 1.52 -2.86 -8.68
CA GLY A 86 1.54 -2.54 -10.10
C GLY A 86 1.33 -3.74 -11.02
N ILE A 87 0.53 -4.72 -10.59
CA ILE A 87 0.14 -5.86 -11.42
C ILE A 87 -0.61 -5.35 -12.65
N ARG A 88 -0.19 -5.77 -13.83
CA ARG A 88 -0.79 -5.31 -15.09
C ARG A 88 -2.30 -5.58 -15.09
N HIS A 89 -3.09 -4.62 -15.57
CA HIS A 89 -4.56 -4.64 -15.59
C HIS A 89 -5.26 -4.64 -14.21
N VAL A 90 -4.52 -4.63 -13.10
CA VAL A 90 -5.08 -4.51 -11.75
C VAL A 90 -5.12 -3.04 -11.34
N GLY A 91 -6.24 -2.39 -11.62
CA GLY A 91 -6.53 -1.03 -11.16
C GLY A 91 -7.02 -1.00 -9.71
N GLU A 92 -7.29 0.20 -9.18
CA GLU A 92 -7.73 0.39 -7.79
C GLU A 92 -9.01 -0.41 -7.46
N THR A 93 -10.01 -0.39 -8.34
CA THR A 93 -11.27 -1.13 -8.16
C THR A 93 -11.03 -2.65 -8.12
N VAL A 94 -10.21 -3.17 -9.03
CA VAL A 94 -9.87 -4.60 -9.09
C VAL A 94 -9.10 -5.00 -7.83
N ALA A 95 -8.14 -4.17 -7.38
CA ALA A 95 -7.40 -4.44 -6.15
C ALA A 95 -8.32 -4.52 -4.90
N ILE A 96 -9.36 -3.67 -4.82
CA ILE A 96 -10.37 -3.74 -3.75
C ILE A 96 -11.14 -5.06 -3.80
N LYS A 97 -11.58 -5.49 -5.00
CA LYS A 97 -12.33 -6.73 -5.17
C LYS A 97 -11.48 -7.95 -4.81
N LEU A 98 -10.24 -8.02 -5.31
CA LEU A 98 -9.31 -9.07 -4.99
C LEU A 98 -9.04 -9.14 -3.48
N ALA A 99 -8.76 -8.00 -2.84
CA ALA A 99 -8.51 -7.97 -1.40
C ALA A 99 -9.74 -8.44 -0.60
N ASN A 100 -10.95 -8.07 -1.02
CA ASN A 100 -12.18 -8.49 -0.35
C ASN A 100 -12.51 -9.98 -0.55
N THR A 101 -12.12 -10.58 -1.67
CA THR A 101 -12.36 -12.00 -1.97
C THR A 101 -11.33 -12.87 -1.28
N PHE A 102 -10.05 -12.62 -1.53
CA PHE A 102 -8.95 -13.49 -1.07
C PHE A 102 -8.44 -13.15 0.34
N LYS A 103 -8.92 -12.06 0.98
CA LYS A 103 -8.59 -11.64 2.35
C LYS A 103 -7.10 -11.45 2.65
N SER A 104 -6.19 -12.20 2.04
CA SER A 104 -4.74 -12.11 2.23
C SER A 104 -3.98 -12.27 0.91
N ILE A 105 -2.73 -11.77 0.89
CA ILE A 105 -1.83 -11.95 -0.25
C ILE A 105 -1.46 -13.42 -0.45
N ASP A 106 -1.37 -14.19 0.64
CA ASP A 106 -1.01 -15.61 0.59
C ASP A 106 -2.14 -16.42 -0.09
N GLU A 107 -3.40 -16.12 0.19
CA GLU A 107 -4.54 -16.72 -0.51
C GLU A 107 -4.55 -16.35 -2.00
N LEU A 108 -4.25 -15.08 -2.32
CA LEU A 108 -4.17 -14.62 -3.71
C LEU A 108 -3.01 -15.28 -4.48
N ILE A 109 -1.85 -15.47 -3.86
CA ILE A 109 -0.69 -16.16 -4.47
C ILE A 109 -1.02 -17.62 -4.78
N ASN A 110 -1.78 -18.29 -3.91
CA ASN A 110 -2.14 -19.69 -4.05
C ASN A 110 -3.45 -19.93 -4.84
N SER A 111 -4.07 -18.86 -5.36
CA SER A 111 -5.32 -18.98 -6.14
C SER A 111 -5.06 -19.56 -7.52
N ASP A 112 -6.03 -20.28 -8.04
CA ASP A 112 -6.08 -20.77 -9.41
C ASP A 112 -6.86 -19.82 -10.34
N ILE A 113 -6.84 -20.11 -11.62
CA ILE A 113 -7.51 -19.30 -12.62
C ILE A 113 -9.03 -19.27 -12.41
N GLU A 114 -9.62 -20.36 -12.00
CA GLU A 114 -11.07 -20.49 -11.78
C GLU A 114 -11.53 -19.60 -10.64
N SER A 115 -10.81 -19.62 -9.52
CA SER A 115 -11.05 -18.74 -8.37
C SER A 115 -10.92 -17.27 -8.75
N LEU A 116 -9.94 -16.90 -9.56
CA LEU A 116 -9.76 -15.53 -10.04
C LEU A 116 -10.91 -15.11 -10.95
N LEU A 117 -11.34 -15.97 -11.88
CA LEU A 117 -12.45 -15.69 -12.80
C LEU A 117 -13.81 -15.62 -12.08
N SER A 118 -13.95 -16.24 -10.91
CA SER A 118 -15.18 -16.14 -10.10
C SER A 118 -15.40 -14.75 -9.50
N VAL A 119 -14.35 -13.92 -9.44
CA VAL A 119 -14.43 -12.55 -8.91
C VAL A 119 -15.04 -11.63 -9.97
N ASN A 120 -16.11 -10.92 -9.61
CA ASN A 120 -16.82 -10.02 -10.51
C ASN A 120 -15.88 -8.99 -11.16
N GLU A 121 -15.99 -8.81 -12.49
CA GLU A 121 -15.16 -7.92 -13.34
C GLU A 121 -13.69 -8.39 -13.52
N ILE A 122 -13.33 -9.60 -13.11
CA ILE A 122 -12.05 -10.20 -13.44
C ILE A 122 -12.24 -11.15 -14.61
N GLY A 123 -11.76 -10.73 -15.79
CA GLY A 123 -11.69 -11.56 -16.98
C GLY A 123 -10.32 -12.23 -17.14
N GLU A 124 -10.20 -13.10 -18.16
CA GLU A 124 -9.00 -13.90 -18.46
C GLU A 124 -7.71 -13.08 -18.44
N LYS A 125 -7.69 -11.91 -19.11
CA LYS A 125 -6.49 -11.05 -19.17
C LYS A 125 -6.00 -10.56 -17.81
N ILE A 126 -6.94 -10.29 -16.89
CA ILE A 126 -6.60 -9.86 -15.53
C ILE A 126 -6.11 -11.06 -14.74
N ALA A 127 -6.82 -12.19 -14.81
CA ALA A 127 -6.45 -13.43 -14.12
C ALA A 127 -5.05 -13.92 -14.54
N GLU A 128 -4.78 -13.99 -15.84
CA GLU A 128 -3.45 -14.33 -16.38
C GLU A 128 -2.36 -13.36 -15.89
N SER A 129 -2.65 -12.05 -15.87
CA SER A 129 -1.68 -11.06 -15.39
C SER A 129 -1.35 -11.24 -13.91
N ILE A 130 -2.31 -11.65 -13.08
CA ILE A 130 -2.11 -11.95 -11.66
C ILE A 130 -1.26 -13.21 -11.50
N LEU A 131 -1.61 -14.29 -12.20
CA LEU A 131 -0.86 -15.55 -12.15
C LEU A 131 0.58 -15.36 -12.61
N ASN A 132 0.79 -14.71 -13.75
CA ASN A 132 2.13 -14.41 -14.28
C ASN A 132 2.94 -13.53 -13.31
N TYR A 133 2.31 -12.57 -12.63
CA TYR A 133 3.00 -11.73 -11.67
C TYR A 133 3.55 -12.54 -10.50
N PHE A 134 2.77 -13.47 -9.96
CA PHE A 134 3.18 -14.29 -8.81
C PHE A 134 3.99 -15.54 -9.19
N GLN A 135 4.06 -15.90 -10.47
CA GLN A 135 5.02 -16.91 -10.98
C GLN A 135 6.45 -16.38 -11.06
N ASP A 136 6.62 -15.05 -11.16
CA ASP A 136 7.94 -14.42 -11.19
C ASP A 136 8.55 -14.42 -9.77
N SER A 137 9.65 -15.15 -9.60
CA SER A 137 10.38 -15.25 -8.34
C SER A 137 10.88 -13.90 -7.80
N THR A 138 11.17 -12.96 -8.70
CA THR A 138 11.57 -11.59 -8.34
C THR A 138 10.43 -10.85 -7.64
N ASN A 139 9.22 -10.93 -8.20
CA ASN A 139 8.03 -10.32 -7.60
C ASN A 139 7.70 -10.95 -6.25
N ILE A 140 7.77 -12.28 -6.14
CA ILE A 140 7.59 -13.00 -4.85
C ILE A 140 8.62 -12.54 -3.82
N SER A 141 9.88 -12.38 -4.22
CA SER A 141 10.93 -11.89 -3.32
C SER A 141 10.63 -10.46 -2.82
N ILE A 142 10.15 -9.58 -3.71
CA ILE A 142 9.73 -8.22 -3.34
C ILE A 142 8.56 -8.26 -2.34
N VAL A 143 7.53 -9.05 -2.61
CA VAL A 143 6.38 -9.22 -1.69
C VAL A 143 6.84 -9.70 -0.32
N LYS A 144 7.74 -10.68 -0.25
CA LYS A 144 8.31 -11.17 1.01
C LYS A 144 9.06 -10.07 1.77
N LYS A 145 9.87 -9.26 1.08
CA LYS A 145 10.59 -8.14 1.68
C LYS A 145 9.62 -7.09 2.24
N LEU A 146 8.58 -6.72 1.49
CA LEU A 146 7.55 -5.78 1.94
C LEU A 146 6.78 -6.31 3.15
N LYS A 147 6.46 -7.62 3.17
CA LYS A 147 5.81 -8.29 4.31
C LYS A 147 6.70 -8.23 5.55
N ASN A 148 7.98 -8.51 5.41
CA ASN A 148 8.97 -8.41 6.48
C ASN A 148 9.19 -6.97 6.97
N ALA A 149 9.02 -5.98 6.12
CA ALA A 149 9.04 -4.56 6.48
C ALA A 149 7.82 -4.10 7.27
N GLY A 150 6.78 -4.96 7.40
CA GLY A 150 5.60 -4.69 8.22
C GLY A 150 4.41 -4.09 7.48
N LEU A 151 4.35 -4.17 6.14
CA LEU A 151 3.17 -3.73 5.39
C LEU A 151 1.98 -4.68 5.62
N ILE A 152 0.77 -4.13 5.49
CA ILE A 152 -0.48 -4.88 5.67
C ILE A 152 -0.78 -5.68 4.40
N PHE A 153 -0.71 -7.00 4.49
CA PHE A 153 -0.99 -7.94 3.40
C PHE A 153 -2.23 -8.82 3.63
N SER A 154 -3.08 -8.44 4.56
CA SER A 154 -4.35 -9.08 4.81
C SER A 154 -5.41 -8.09 5.29
N ILE A 155 -6.67 -8.41 5.07
CA ILE A 155 -7.75 -7.70 5.75
C ILE A 155 -7.75 -8.20 7.19
N GLN A 156 -7.50 -7.28 8.13
CA GLN A 156 -7.76 -7.58 9.53
C GLN A 156 -9.27 -7.71 9.67
N GLU A 157 -9.75 -8.91 9.99
CA GLU A 157 -11.12 -9.06 10.47
C GLU A 157 -11.26 -8.12 11.66
N LYS A 158 -12.12 -7.13 11.51
CA LYS A 158 -12.55 -6.39 12.70
C LYS A 158 -13.11 -7.45 13.64
N LYS A 159 -12.42 -7.73 14.76
CA LYS A 159 -13.04 -8.49 15.85
C LYS A 159 -14.44 -7.92 15.99
N GLU A 160 -15.46 -8.77 15.82
CA GLU A 160 -16.84 -8.36 16.03
C GLU A 160 -16.87 -7.60 17.35
N ARG A 161 -17.08 -6.30 17.24
CA ARG A 161 -17.26 -5.49 18.46
C ARG A 161 -18.50 -6.03 19.10
N SER A 162 -18.43 -6.37 20.37
CA SER A 162 -19.63 -6.64 21.16
C SER A 162 -20.68 -5.59 20.80
N PRO A 163 -21.96 -5.97 20.62
CA PRO A 163 -22.99 -5.04 20.16
C PRO A 163 -23.01 -3.84 21.10
N ASN A 164 -22.50 -2.74 20.59
CA ASN A 164 -22.50 -1.47 21.32
C ASN A 164 -23.95 -0.98 21.37
N SER A 165 -24.39 -0.40 22.47
CA SER A 165 -25.75 0.14 22.64
C SER A 165 -26.13 1.19 21.58
N LEU A 166 -25.17 1.63 20.77
CA LEU A 166 -25.32 2.61 19.69
C LEU A 166 -25.28 1.99 18.29
N SER A 167 -25.16 0.64 18.18
CA SER A 167 -25.22 -0.06 16.89
C SER A 167 -26.54 0.27 16.19
N ASP A 168 -26.47 0.54 14.89
CA ASP A 168 -27.60 0.89 14.00
C ASP A 168 -28.32 2.22 14.32
N LYS A 169 -27.83 3.03 15.24
CA LYS A 169 -28.39 4.36 15.51
C LYS A 169 -27.73 5.44 14.66
N LYS A 170 -28.54 6.29 14.05
CA LYS A 170 -28.10 7.47 13.33
C LYS A 170 -27.83 8.58 14.31
N ILE A 171 -26.56 8.92 14.56
CA ILE A 171 -26.15 9.91 15.56
C ILE A 171 -25.80 11.22 14.85
N VAL A 172 -26.40 12.32 15.26
CA VAL A 172 -26.09 13.67 14.76
C VAL A 172 -25.41 14.46 15.86
N VAL A 173 -24.20 14.90 15.61
CA VAL A 173 -23.41 15.70 16.53
C VAL A 173 -23.64 17.18 16.22
N THR A 174 -24.38 17.89 17.10
CA THR A 174 -24.70 19.33 16.98
C THR A 174 -24.25 20.07 18.23
N GLY A 175 -23.88 21.34 18.07
CA GLY A 175 -23.48 22.22 19.17
C GLY A 175 -21.99 22.52 19.26
N THR A 176 -21.59 23.22 20.32
CA THR A 176 -20.21 23.59 20.62
C THR A 176 -19.66 22.61 21.65
N PHE A 177 -18.55 21.97 21.32
CA PHE A 177 -17.90 20.94 22.14
C PHE A 177 -16.50 21.40 22.58
N LYS A 178 -16.00 20.87 23.68
CA LYS A 178 -14.63 21.08 24.15
C LYS A 178 -13.60 20.28 23.31
N SER A 179 -14.05 19.23 22.61
CA SER A 179 -13.26 18.37 21.71
C SER A 179 -13.66 18.61 20.26
N SER A 180 -12.78 18.31 19.31
CA SER A 180 -13.08 18.42 17.89
C SER A 180 -14.21 17.47 17.49
N ARG A 181 -14.96 17.81 16.41
CA ARG A 181 -16.02 16.93 15.88
C ARG A 181 -15.48 15.59 15.42
N GLU A 182 -14.24 15.54 14.98
CA GLU A 182 -13.55 14.32 14.56
C GLU A 182 -13.24 13.42 15.75
N GLU A 183 -12.71 13.97 16.84
CA GLU A 183 -12.47 13.21 18.07
C GLU A 183 -13.77 12.64 18.68
N ILE A 184 -14.88 13.37 18.57
CA ILE A 184 -16.18 12.89 19.06
C ILE A 184 -16.70 11.77 18.15
N LYS A 185 -16.56 11.90 16.83
CA LYS A 185 -16.90 10.81 15.89
C LYS A 185 -16.10 9.56 16.16
N ASP A 186 -14.80 9.69 16.39
CA ASP A 186 -13.93 8.55 16.70
C ASP A 186 -14.35 7.86 18.00
N LYS A 187 -14.71 8.61 19.04
CA LYS A 187 -15.23 8.05 20.31
C LYS A 187 -16.59 7.36 20.19
N ILE A 188 -17.42 7.77 19.22
CA ILE A 188 -18.72 7.13 18.96
C ILE A 188 -18.54 5.86 18.13
N LEU A 189 -17.53 5.84 17.25
CA LEU A 189 -17.23 4.72 16.36
C LEU A 189 -16.33 3.66 17.03
N HIS A 190 -15.72 3.99 18.15
CA HIS A 190 -14.86 3.11 18.96
C HIS A 190 -15.48 2.77 20.30
#